data_3f96809c822c634e104d8c0f14b498ce
#
_entry.id   3f96809c822c634e104d8c0f14b498ce
#
_cell.length_a   1.000
_cell.length_b   1.000
_cell.length_c   1.000
_cell.angle_alpha   90.00
_cell.angle_beta   90.00
_cell.angle_gamma   90.00
#
_symmetry.space_group_name_H-M   'P 1'
#
loop_
_entity.id
_entity.type
_entity.pdbx_description
1 polymer ?
#
loop_
_entity_poly.entity_id
_entity_poly.type
_entity_poly.pdbx_seq_one_letter_code
_entity_poly.pdbx_strand_id
1 'polypeptide(L)'
;MQEIIQELKQGNFIIVTDHKNREDEADLVIAAEFITKEKIAFMLDHCSGIICVPMSKERINKIGIPIIEKNNQEDKTAPFTIPVDAKECHTGISAEDRCMTIKKLCDDNITINDFHTPGHMYPLFAHPEGLAKRKGHTEAAVELMRLAKLKDVSVICELMNSSANLNDRNDIDDITKKERLGSVMKAEDIKTFSEKHNIQVINIEEIK
;
A
#
# COMPACT_ATOMS: atom_id res chain seq x y z
N MET A 1 -11.19 -14.47 -5.43
CA MET A 1 -10.54 -14.66 -4.12
C MET A 1 -9.40 -15.68 -4.15
N GLN A 2 -9.59 -16.94 -4.61
CA GLN A 2 -8.49 -17.94 -4.60
C GLN A 2 -7.26 -17.49 -5.40
N GLU A 3 -7.44 -16.91 -6.57
CA GLU A 3 -6.35 -16.37 -7.40
C GLU A 3 -5.62 -15.23 -6.69
N ILE A 4 -6.34 -14.29 -6.09
CA ILE A 4 -5.77 -13.18 -5.30
C ILE A 4 -4.88 -13.70 -4.17
N ILE A 5 -5.36 -14.69 -3.43
CA ILE A 5 -4.59 -15.31 -2.34
C ILE A 5 -3.34 -16.02 -2.89
N GLN A 6 -3.43 -16.64 -4.05
CA GLN A 6 -2.30 -17.31 -4.68
C GLN A 6 -1.23 -16.30 -5.14
N GLU A 7 -1.64 -15.19 -5.76
CA GLU A 7 -0.73 -14.10 -6.15
C GLU A 7 0.03 -13.55 -4.93
N LEU A 8 -0.68 -13.26 -3.83
CA LEU A 8 -0.06 -12.76 -2.61
C LEU A 8 0.96 -13.76 -2.02
N LYS A 9 0.64 -15.06 -2.03
CA LYS A 9 1.56 -16.11 -1.55
C LYS A 9 2.80 -16.28 -2.42
N GLN A 10 2.71 -15.96 -3.70
CA GLN A 10 3.85 -15.92 -4.61
C GLN A 10 4.66 -14.63 -4.51
N GLY A 11 4.18 -13.68 -3.70
CA GLY A 11 4.81 -12.37 -3.55
C GLY A 11 4.51 -11.43 -4.70
N ASN A 12 3.48 -11.67 -5.48
CA ASN A 12 3.06 -10.79 -6.56
C ASN A 12 2.22 -9.62 -6.05
N PHE A 13 2.16 -8.56 -6.84
CA PHE A 13 1.22 -7.47 -6.61
C PHE A 13 -0.21 -7.88 -6.94
N ILE A 14 -1.14 -7.28 -6.25
CA ILE A 14 -2.56 -7.21 -6.60
C ILE A 14 -3.00 -5.75 -6.58
N ILE A 15 -4.15 -5.46 -7.19
CA ILE A 15 -4.81 -4.16 -7.12
C ILE A 15 -6.07 -4.32 -6.28
N VAL A 16 -6.21 -3.46 -5.27
CA VAL A 16 -7.43 -3.38 -4.45
C VAL A 16 -8.14 -2.08 -4.77
N THR A 17 -9.43 -2.18 -5.17
CA THR A 17 -10.28 -1.02 -5.46
C THR A 17 -11.33 -0.84 -4.39
N ASP A 18 -11.73 0.38 -4.14
CA ASP A 18 -12.85 0.70 -3.28
C ASP A 18 -14.11 1.13 -4.06
N HIS A 19 -15.16 1.50 -3.32
CA HIS A 19 -16.42 1.91 -3.91
C HIS A 19 -16.37 3.37 -4.35
N LYS A 20 -17.01 3.70 -5.49
CA LYS A 20 -17.09 5.06 -6.06
C LYS A 20 -17.61 6.13 -5.07
N ASN A 21 -18.42 5.73 -4.10
CA ASN A 21 -18.94 6.64 -3.09
C ASN A 21 -18.01 6.82 -1.88
N ARG A 22 -16.82 6.22 -1.89
CA ARG A 22 -15.80 6.37 -0.85
C ARG A 22 -14.68 7.29 -1.35
N GLU A 23 -13.57 6.76 -1.82
CA GLU A 23 -12.44 7.51 -2.37
C GLU A 23 -12.38 7.36 -3.89
N ASP A 24 -12.97 6.30 -4.44
CA ASP A 24 -12.92 5.94 -5.86
C ASP A 24 -11.46 5.81 -6.32
N GLU A 25 -10.66 5.10 -5.52
CA GLU A 25 -9.22 4.90 -5.70
C GLU A 25 -8.87 3.43 -5.83
N ALA A 26 -7.65 3.17 -6.24
CA ALA A 26 -7.09 1.84 -6.31
C ALA A 26 -5.67 1.83 -5.77
N ASP A 27 -5.38 0.91 -4.88
CA ASP A 27 -4.04 0.71 -4.34
C ASP A 27 -3.38 -0.52 -4.95
N LEU A 28 -2.10 -0.37 -5.29
CA LEU A 28 -1.22 -1.49 -5.52
C LEU A 28 -0.83 -2.08 -4.15
N VAL A 29 -1.04 -3.39 -3.98
CA VAL A 29 -0.89 -4.08 -2.69
C VAL A 29 0.03 -5.27 -2.83
N ILE A 30 0.92 -5.48 -1.86
CA ILE A 30 1.79 -6.66 -1.77
C ILE A 30 2.03 -7.04 -0.31
N ALA A 31 2.29 -8.32 -0.05
CA ALA A 31 2.75 -8.77 1.26
C ALA A 31 4.16 -8.24 1.54
N ALA A 32 4.35 -7.59 2.69
CA ALA A 32 5.59 -6.91 3.02
C ALA A 32 6.81 -7.84 3.10
N GLU A 33 6.61 -9.10 3.47
CA GLU A 33 7.68 -10.10 3.53
C GLU A 33 8.31 -10.42 2.16
N PHE A 34 7.58 -10.18 1.06
CA PHE A 34 8.06 -10.39 -0.32
C PHE A 34 8.48 -9.10 -1.03
N ILE A 35 8.56 -7.99 -0.31
CA ILE A 35 9.02 -6.73 -0.89
C ILE A 35 10.48 -6.81 -1.33
N THR A 36 10.82 -6.20 -2.45
CA THR A 36 12.20 -6.03 -2.94
C THR A 36 12.41 -4.59 -3.40
N LYS A 37 13.66 -4.19 -3.59
CA LYS A 37 13.97 -2.84 -4.08
C LYS A 37 13.38 -2.59 -5.47
N GLU A 38 13.34 -3.61 -6.34
CA GLU A 38 12.75 -3.52 -7.67
C GLU A 38 11.23 -3.28 -7.59
N LYS A 39 10.56 -3.93 -6.63
CA LYS A 39 9.13 -3.71 -6.37
C LYS A 39 8.84 -2.33 -5.80
N ILE A 40 9.70 -1.83 -4.92
CA ILE A 40 9.60 -0.42 -4.47
C ILE A 40 9.81 0.53 -5.64
N ALA A 41 10.82 0.31 -6.49
CA ALA A 41 11.02 1.13 -7.69
C ALA A 41 9.79 1.10 -8.61
N PHE A 42 9.20 -0.07 -8.83
CA PHE A 42 7.95 -0.21 -9.58
C PHE A 42 6.81 0.62 -8.96
N MET A 43 6.64 0.58 -7.63
CA MET A 43 5.64 1.41 -6.95
C MET A 43 5.93 2.91 -7.12
N LEU A 44 7.19 3.34 -7.04
CA LEU A 44 7.56 4.74 -7.22
C LEU A 44 7.27 5.25 -8.64
N ASP A 45 7.46 4.41 -9.66
CA ASP A 45 7.20 4.76 -11.05
C ASP A 45 5.70 4.84 -11.37
N HIS A 46 4.89 3.99 -10.75
CA HIS A 46 3.49 3.80 -11.14
C HIS A 46 2.47 4.34 -10.15
N CYS A 47 2.79 4.40 -8.86
CA CYS A 47 1.84 4.82 -7.83
C CYS A 47 1.93 6.32 -7.54
N SER A 48 3.11 6.88 -7.38
CA SER A 48 3.36 8.31 -7.09
C SER A 48 2.68 8.87 -5.82
N GLY A 49 2.04 8.01 -5.03
CA GLY A 49 1.44 8.33 -3.74
C GLY A 49 2.44 8.15 -2.58
N ILE A 50 1.92 8.06 -1.38
CA ILE A 50 2.70 7.74 -0.19
C ILE A 50 2.73 6.22 0.01
N ILE A 51 3.93 5.62 -0.11
CA ILE A 51 4.08 4.19 0.21
C ILE A 51 3.83 3.98 1.70
N CYS A 52 2.74 3.31 2.02
CA CYS A 52 2.31 3.00 3.37
C CYS A 52 2.48 1.52 3.71
N VAL A 53 2.57 1.23 5.01
CA VAL A 53 2.76 -0.14 5.51
C VAL A 53 1.63 -0.50 6.48
N PRO A 54 0.45 -0.93 5.96
CA PRO A 54 -0.61 -1.48 6.79
C PRO A 54 -0.16 -2.66 7.62
N MET A 55 -0.54 -2.67 8.89
CA MET A 55 -0.31 -3.79 9.79
C MET A 55 -1.36 -3.84 10.89
N SER A 56 -1.43 -4.96 11.61
CA SER A 56 -2.34 -5.08 12.74
C SER A 56 -1.99 -4.07 13.84
N LYS A 57 -3.02 -3.65 14.59
CA LYS A 57 -2.84 -2.78 15.76
C LYS A 57 -1.94 -3.43 16.81
N GLU A 58 -2.07 -4.73 16.97
CA GLU A 58 -1.27 -5.55 17.88
C GLU A 58 0.22 -5.46 17.53
N ARG A 59 0.55 -5.52 16.24
CA ARG A 59 1.94 -5.41 15.77
C ARG A 59 2.50 -4.01 16.01
N ILE A 60 1.76 -2.96 15.67
CA ILE A 60 2.18 -1.57 15.94
C ILE A 60 2.44 -1.35 17.43
N ASN A 61 1.54 -1.83 18.29
CA ASN A 61 1.69 -1.73 19.73
C ASN A 61 2.91 -2.52 20.25
N LYS A 62 3.14 -3.72 19.71
CA LYS A 62 4.29 -4.56 20.06
C LYS A 62 5.62 -3.88 19.72
N ILE A 63 5.71 -3.24 18.55
CA ILE A 63 6.89 -2.48 18.13
C ILE A 63 7.03 -1.19 18.97
N GLY A 64 5.91 -0.61 19.39
CA GLY A 64 5.88 0.65 20.14
C GLY A 64 5.93 1.89 19.24
N ILE A 65 5.41 1.81 18.01
CA ILE A 65 5.39 2.96 17.09
C ILE A 65 4.26 3.92 17.52
N PRO A 66 4.57 5.19 17.84
CA PRO A 66 3.55 6.17 18.21
C PRO A 66 2.56 6.47 17.09
N ILE A 67 1.30 6.60 17.46
CA ILE A 67 0.23 7.01 16.56
C ILE A 67 0.21 8.54 16.51
N ILE A 68 0.01 9.10 15.33
CA ILE A 68 -0.24 10.53 15.18
C ILE A 68 -1.67 10.81 15.68
N GLU A 69 -1.79 11.69 16.66
CA GLU A 69 -3.09 12.09 17.20
C GLU A 69 -3.94 12.78 16.14
N LYS A 70 -5.19 12.36 16.06
CA LYS A 70 -6.17 12.95 15.13
C LYS A 70 -6.74 14.22 15.72
N ASN A 71 -6.29 15.37 15.24
CA ASN A 71 -6.94 16.65 15.48
C ASN A 71 -7.88 16.97 14.31
N ASN A 72 -9.18 17.01 14.54
CA ASN A 72 -10.23 17.40 13.57
C ASN A 72 -10.38 16.46 12.34
N GLN A 73 -10.17 15.17 12.49
CA GLN A 73 -10.32 14.23 11.38
C GLN A 73 -11.67 13.52 11.42
N GLU A 74 -12.26 13.37 10.23
CA GLU A 74 -13.39 12.47 10.04
C GLU A 74 -12.94 11.00 10.27
N ASP A 75 -13.87 10.14 10.71
CA ASP A 75 -13.63 8.71 10.96
C ASP A 75 -13.19 7.91 9.71
N LYS A 76 -13.20 8.56 8.55
CA LYS A 76 -12.85 7.93 7.26
C LYS A 76 -11.35 7.76 7.03
N THR A 77 -10.51 8.59 7.67
CA THR A 77 -9.05 8.56 7.44
C THR A 77 -8.38 7.39 8.15
N ALA A 78 -7.42 6.76 7.47
CA ALA A 78 -6.59 5.73 8.09
C ALA A 78 -5.78 6.32 9.25
N PRO A 79 -5.61 5.57 10.35
CA PRO A 79 -4.76 6.01 11.44
C PRO A 79 -3.28 5.93 11.04
N PHE A 80 -2.65 7.08 10.86
CA PHE A 80 -1.22 7.18 10.62
C PHE A 80 -0.43 7.05 11.91
N THR A 81 0.71 6.39 11.83
CA THR A 81 1.75 6.46 12.85
C THR A 81 2.81 7.48 12.44
N ILE A 82 3.74 7.80 13.35
CA ILE A 82 4.94 8.53 12.95
C ILE A 82 5.69 7.72 11.89
N PRO A 83 6.24 8.36 10.85
CA PRO A 83 7.03 7.67 9.84
C PRO A 83 8.36 7.20 10.43
N VAL A 84 8.85 6.07 9.93
CA VAL A 84 10.06 5.40 10.42
C VAL A 84 11.02 5.06 9.29
N ASP A 85 12.32 4.96 9.61
CA ASP A 85 13.36 4.35 8.79
C ASP A 85 14.15 3.36 9.64
N ALA A 86 14.53 2.22 9.10
CA ALA A 86 15.41 1.30 9.80
C ALA A 86 16.76 1.97 10.09
N LYS A 87 17.35 1.70 11.24
CA LYS A 87 18.63 2.33 11.67
C LYS A 87 19.79 2.05 10.73
N GLU A 88 19.74 0.97 10.00
CA GLU A 88 20.74 0.58 9.00
C GLU A 88 20.61 1.32 7.69
N CYS A 89 19.52 2.06 7.46
CA CYS A 89 19.33 2.86 6.26
C CYS A 89 20.33 4.01 6.16
N HIS A 90 20.61 4.41 4.92
CA HIS A 90 21.42 5.59 4.64
C HIS A 90 20.61 6.87 4.92
N THR A 91 19.82 7.28 3.93
CA THR A 91 18.94 8.47 4.03
C THR A 91 17.47 8.08 4.21
N GLY A 92 17.13 6.79 4.10
CA GLY A 92 15.77 6.25 4.21
C GLY A 92 14.93 6.37 2.94
N ILE A 93 15.34 7.17 1.94
CA ILE A 93 14.50 7.53 0.80
C ILE A 93 14.68 6.63 -0.42
N SER A 94 15.83 5.98 -0.58
CA SER A 94 16.09 5.11 -1.72
C SER A 94 15.15 3.90 -1.72
N ALA A 95 14.92 3.27 -2.89
CA ALA A 95 14.14 2.04 -2.97
C ALA A 95 14.74 0.93 -2.11
N GLU A 96 16.06 0.88 -1.97
CA GLU A 96 16.77 -0.07 -1.13
C GLU A 96 16.52 0.20 0.37
N ASP A 97 16.64 1.45 0.82
CA ASP A 97 16.39 1.84 2.22
C ASP A 97 14.94 1.59 2.61
N ARG A 98 13.98 1.95 1.73
CA ARG A 98 12.55 1.67 1.97
C ARG A 98 12.28 0.18 2.06
N CYS A 99 12.86 -0.62 1.17
CA CYS A 99 12.77 -2.08 1.20
C CYS A 99 13.32 -2.63 2.53
N MET A 100 14.48 -2.14 2.98
CA MET A 100 15.09 -2.53 4.24
C MET A 100 14.18 -2.20 5.43
N THR A 101 13.60 -1.01 5.47
CA THR A 101 12.68 -0.59 6.53
C THR A 101 11.43 -1.46 6.56
N ILE A 102 10.81 -1.73 5.40
CA ILE A 102 9.63 -2.59 5.31
C ILE A 102 9.93 -4.02 5.77
N LYS A 103 11.04 -4.61 5.33
CA LYS A 103 11.46 -5.94 5.79
C LYS A 103 11.69 -5.99 7.29
N LYS A 104 12.29 -4.95 7.84
CA LYS A 104 12.50 -4.83 9.28
C LYS A 104 11.17 -4.78 10.04
N LEU A 105 10.16 -4.07 9.52
CA LEU A 105 8.81 -4.05 10.10
C LEU A 105 8.13 -5.43 10.13
N CYS A 106 8.60 -6.40 9.33
CA CYS A 106 8.15 -7.80 9.36
C CYS A 106 8.86 -8.67 10.40
N ASP A 107 9.94 -8.22 11.03
CA ASP A 107 10.65 -8.98 12.06
C ASP A 107 9.85 -8.97 13.37
N ASP A 108 9.77 -10.12 14.04
CA ASP A 108 9.00 -10.27 15.27
C ASP A 108 9.75 -9.82 16.53
N ASN A 109 11.06 -9.55 16.43
CA ASN A 109 11.92 -9.23 17.56
C ASN A 109 12.36 -7.75 17.60
N ILE A 110 11.66 -6.89 16.87
CA ILE A 110 11.97 -5.45 16.79
C ILE A 110 11.16 -4.62 17.78
N THR A 111 11.71 -3.45 18.06
CA THR A 111 11.07 -2.37 18.83
C THR A 111 11.26 -1.04 18.11
N ILE A 112 10.61 0.03 18.60
CA ILE A 112 10.81 1.38 18.06
C ILE A 112 12.28 1.83 18.10
N ASN A 113 13.07 1.25 19.00
CA ASN A 113 14.50 1.57 19.12
C ASN A 113 15.33 1.07 17.91
N ASP A 114 14.77 0.22 17.04
CA ASP A 114 15.43 -0.26 15.84
C ASP A 114 15.22 0.68 14.63
N PHE A 115 14.54 1.79 14.85
CA PHE A 115 14.20 2.77 13.82
C PHE A 115 14.67 4.18 14.19
N HIS A 116 14.94 4.97 13.15
CA HIS A 116 14.99 6.43 13.22
C HIS A 116 13.58 7.00 13.02
N THR A 117 13.27 8.07 13.74
CA THR A 117 12.02 8.81 13.63
C THR A 117 12.30 10.32 13.66
N PRO A 118 11.65 11.13 12.81
CA PRO A 118 10.79 10.69 11.70
C PRO A 118 11.59 10.02 10.57
N GLY A 119 10.90 9.22 9.74
CA GLY A 119 11.47 8.53 8.59
C GLY A 119 10.64 8.74 7.32
N HIS A 120 10.76 7.81 6.36
CA HIS A 120 10.13 7.89 5.04
C HIS A 120 9.10 6.78 4.79
N MET A 121 9.00 5.78 5.67
CA MET A 121 7.97 4.74 5.59
C MET A 121 6.87 5.00 6.62
N TYR A 122 5.61 4.87 6.20
CA TYR A 122 4.43 5.21 6.99
C TYR A 122 3.67 3.96 7.43
N PRO A 123 3.92 3.42 8.64
CA PRO A 123 3.07 2.38 9.18
C PRO A 123 1.65 2.90 9.41
N LEU A 124 0.65 2.10 8.98
CA LEU A 124 -0.77 2.35 9.25
C LEU A 124 -1.31 1.19 10.05
N PHE A 125 -2.10 1.45 11.08
CA PHE A 125 -2.76 0.35 11.76
C PHE A 125 -4.18 0.11 11.24
N ALA A 126 -4.48 -1.15 10.92
CA ALA A 126 -5.83 -1.56 10.58
C ALA A 126 -6.73 -1.55 11.83
N HIS A 127 -7.99 -1.17 11.63
CA HIS A 127 -8.97 -1.26 12.72
C HIS A 127 -9.06 -2.72 13.22
N PRO A 128 -9.10 -2.99 14.55
CA PRO A 128 -9.14 -4.36 15.08
C PRO A 128 -10.34 -5.20 14.58
N GLU A 129 -11.47 -4.54 14.34
CA GLU A 129 -12.66 -5.17 13.75
C GLU A 129 -12.60 -5.26 12.20
N GLY A 130 -11.49 -4.88 11.59
CA GLY A 130 -11.22 -5.00 10.15
C GLY A 130 -12.28 -4.33 9.29
N LEU A 131 -12.57 -4.96 8.14
CA LEU A 131 -13.53 -4.46 7.13
C LEU A 131 -14.96 -4.33 7.63
N ALA A 132 -15.32 -5.03 8.70
CA ALA A 132 -16.65 -4.87 9.33
C ALA A 132 -16.84 -3.46 9.90
N LYS A 133 -15.78 -2.82 10.36
CA LYS A 133 -15.81 -1.48 10.94
C LYS A 133 -15.42 -0.39 9.96
N ARG A 134 -14.33 -0.59 9.20
CA ARG A 134 -13.82 0.38 8.24
C ARG A 134 -13.50 -0.31 6.91
N LYS A 135 -14.24 0.05 5.85
CA LYS A 135 -14.05 -0.48 4.50
C LYS A 135 -12.95 0.30 3.76
N GLY A 136 -11.73 0.29 4.29
CA GLY A 136 -10.57 1.00 3.71
C GLY A 136 -9.51 0.05 3.19
N HIS A 137 -8.62 0.57 2.31
CA HIS A 137 -7.49 -0.17 1.75
C HIS A 137 -6.57 -0.74 2.84
N THR A 138 -6.38 -0.02 3.95
CA THR A 138 -5.60 -0.47 5.11
C THR A 138 -6.15 -1.76 5.71
N GLU A 139 -7.45 -1.81 6.00
CA GLU A 139 -8.12 -3.00 6.55
C GLU A 139 -8.16 -4.13 5.52
N ALA A 140 -8.46 -3.80 4.26
CA ALA A 140 -8.47 -4.76 3.16
C ALA A 140 -7.11 -5.45 3.01
N ALA A 141 -6.02 -4.69 3.01
CA ALA A 141 -4.68 -5.21 2.86
C ALA A 141 -4.31 -6.17 4.01
N VAL A 142 -4.59 -5.79 5.28
CA VAL A 142 -4.31 -6.66 6.43
C VAL A 142 -5.20 -7.91 6.42
N GLU A 143 -6.47 -7.80 6.05
CA GLU A 143 -7.37 -8.95 5.96
C GLU A 143 -6.92 -9.94 4.87
N LEU A 144 -6.49 -9.44 3.71
CA LEU A 144 -5.92 -10.28 2.64
C LEU A 144 -4.67 -11.04 3.11
N MET A 145 -3.80 -10.40 3.91
CA MET A 145 -2.64 -11.09 4.51
C MET A 145 -3.09 -12.23 5.43
N ARG A 146 -4.10 -12.01 6.27
CA ARG A 146 -4.69 -13.03 7.17
C ARG A 146 -5.28 -14.19 6.38
N LEU A 147 -6.08 -13.89 5.35
CA LEU A 147 -6.66 -14.91 4.46
C LEU A 147 -5.59 -15.72 3.72
N ALA A 148 -4.49 -15.07 3.33
CA ALA A 148 -3.34 -15.73 2.73
C ALA A 148 -2.48 -16.51 3.73
N LYS A 149 -2.70 -16.37 5.04
CA LYS A 149 -1.86 -16.94 6.12
C LYS A 149 -0.41 -16.45 6.04
N LEU A 150 -0.23 -15.21 5.66
CA LEU A 150 1.03 -14.48 5.64
C LEU A 150 1.15 -13.61 6.91
N LYS A 151 2.31 -12.97 7.11
CA LYS A 151 2.44 -11.96 8.16
C LYS A 151 1.45 -10.83 7.94
N ASP A 152 0.88 -10.31 9.00
CA ASP A 152 -0.12 -9.23 8.99
C ASP A 152 0.48 -7.85 8.73
N VAL A 153 1.41 -7.81 7.77
CA VAL A 153 2.11 -6.61 7.28
C VAL A 153 2.04 -6.59 5.76
N SER A 154 1.55 -5.51 5.20
CA SER A 154 1.45 -5.30 3.76
C SER A 154 2.09 -3.99 3.35
N VAL A 155 2.26 -3.77 2.06
CA VAL A 155 2.67 -2.48 1.48
C VAL A 155 1.58 -2.06 0.52
N ILE A 156 1.15 -0.81 0.61
CA ILE A 156 0.14 -0.22 -0.28
C ILE A 156 0.61 1.13 -0.80
N CYS A 157 0.14 1.50 -1.98
CA CYS A 157 0.28 2.84 -2.53
C CYS A 157 -0.76 3.06 -3.63
N GLU A 158 -1.32 4.25 -3.68
CA GLU A 158 -2.36 4.65 -4.62
C GLU A 158 -1.83 4.65 -6.06
N LEU A 159 -2.58 4.04 -7.00
CA LEU A 159 -2.28 4.07 -8.42
C LEU A 159 -2.65 5.42 -9.02
N MET A 160 -1.65 6.08 -9.61
CA MET A 160 -1.78 7.41 -10.18
C MET A 160 -1.53 7.41 -11.69
N ASN A 161 -2.12 8.35 -12.39
CA ASN A 161 -1.80 8.66 -13.78
C ASN A 161 -0.44 9.38 -13.85
N SER A 162 0.63 8.61 -13.57
CA SER A 162 2.01 9.06 -13.69
C SER A 162 2.42 9.21 -15.17
N SER A 163 3.53 9.88 -15.43
CA SER A 163 4.08 9.95 -16.78
C SER A 163 4.40 8.56 -17.34
N ALA A 164 4.89 7.63 -16.50
CA ALA A 164 5.15 6.25 -16.92
C ALA A 164 3.85 5.56 -17.39
N ASN A 165 2.78 5.67 -16.60
CA ASN A 165 1.49 5.05 -16.92
C ASN A 165 0.83 5.66 -18.15
N LEU A 166 0.86 6.99 -18.30
CA LEU A 166 0.23 7.68 -19.42
C LEU A 166 0.99 7.51 -20.74
N ASN A 167 2.32 7.42 -20.71
CA ASN A 167 3.13 7.16 -21.91
C ASN A 167 2.81 5.80 -22.54
N ASP A 168 2.36 4.86 -21.74
CA ASP A 168 1.95 3.53 -22.19
C ASP A 168 0.54 3.49 -22.81
N ARG A 169 -0.26 4.55 -22.64
CA ARG A 169 -1.61 4.67 -23.18
C ARG A 169 -1.56 5.16 -24.64
N ASN A 170 -1.74 4.22 -25.57
CA ASN A 170 -1.83 4.53 -27.01
C ASN A 170 -3.28 4.77 -27.48
N ASP A 171 -4.24 4.60 -26.60
CA ASP A 171 -5.69 4.71 -26.85
C ASP A 171 -6.26 6.10 -26.53
N ILE A 172 -5.46 6.99 -25.95
CA ILE A 172 -5.82 8.37 -25.64
C ILE A 172 -4.83 9.35 -26.29
N ASP A 173 -5.30 10.55 -26.64
CA ASP A 173 -4.50 11.60 -27.24
C ASP A 173 -3.62 12.35 -26.21
N ASP A 174 -2.67 13.14 -26.72
CA ASP A 174 -1.72 13.87 -25.87
C ASP A 174 -2.39 14.95 -25.01
N ILE A 175 -3.52 15.49 -25.43
CA ILE A 175 -4.30 16.47 -24.65
C ILE A 175 -4.88 15.77 -23.42
N THR A 176 -5.55 14.65 -23.64
CA THR A 176 -6.13 13.82 -22.57
C THR A 176 -5.05 13.33 -21.60
N LYS A 177 -3.86 12.90 -22.09
CA LYS A 177 -2.74 12.52 -21.23
C LYS A 177 -2.30 13.67 -20.33
N LYS A 178 -2.18 14.87 -20.88
CA LYS A 178 -1.78 16.06 -20.15
C LYS A 178 -2.80 16.46 -19.07
N GLU A 179 -4.10 16.34 -19.37
CA GLU A 179 -5.17 16.63 -18.42
C GLU A 179 -5.24 15.62 -17.27
N ARG A 180 -4.95 14.34 -17.54
CA ARG A 180 -4.97 13.27 -16.51
C ARG A 180 -3.69 13.21 -15.67
N LEU A 181 -2.59 13.81 -16.09
CA LEU A 181 -1.30 13.71 -15.39
C LEU A 181 -1.41 14.11 -13.93
N GLY A 182 -0.99 13.20 -13.04
CA GLY A 182 -1.03 13.39 -11.59
C GLY A 182 -2.39 13.15 -10.94
N SER A 183 -3.43 12.75 -11.70
CA SER A 183 -4.71 12.34 -11.12
C SER A 183 -4.67 10.87 -10.67
N VAL A 184 -5.58 10.46 -9.78
CA VAL A 184 -5.77 9.05 -9.43
C VAL A 184 -6.33 8.26 -10.63
N MET A 185 -5.90 7.02 -10.79
CA MET A 185 -6.44 6.14 -11.82
C MET A 185 -7.91 5.82 -11.56
N LYS A 186 -8.70 5.82 -12.63
CA LYS A 186 -10.11 5.41 -12.61
C LYS A 186 -10.27 4.04 -13.29
N ALA A 187 -11.46 3.47 -13.19
CA ALA A 187 -11.76 2.09 -13.59
C ALA A 187 -11.15 1.67 -14.95
N GLU A 188 -11.19 2.57 -15.96
CA GLU A 188 -10.63 2.30 -17.28
C GLU A 188 -9.10 2.27 -17.28
N ASP A 189 -8.47 3.20 -16.54
CA ASP A 189 -7.01 3.24 -16.39
C ASP A 189 -6.52 2.02 -15.62
N ILE A 190 -7.23 1.66 -14.54
CA ILE A 190 -6.94 0.49 -13.71
C ILE A 190 -7.01 -0.80 -14.55
N LYS A 191 -8.04 -0.94 -15.39
CA LYS A 191 -8.20 -2.09 -16.30
C LYS A 191 -7.01 -2.20 -17.24
N THR A 192 -6.67 -1.11 -17.94
CA THR A 192 -5.53 -1.10 -18.88
C THR A 192 -4.21 -1.42 -18.16
N PHE A 193 -3.99 -0.85 -16.97
CA PHE A 193 -2.82 -1.11 -16.16
C PHE A 193 -2.75 -2.58 -15.70
N SER A 194 -3.85 -3.12 -15.20
CA SER A 194 -3.98 -4.52 -14.77
C SER A 194 -3.66 -5.50 -15.91
N GLU A 195 -4.27 -5.30 -17.08
CA GLU A 195 -4.04 -6.13 -18.27
C GLU A 195 -2.58 -6.06 -18.74
N LYS A 196 -1.99 -4.85 -18.79
CA LYS A 196 -0.61 -4.64 -19.23
C LYS A 196 0.41 -5.32 -18.32
N HIS A 197 0.22 -5.21 -17.00
CA HIS A 197 1.17 -5.73 -16.02
C HIS A 197 0.80 -7.12 -15.51
N ASN A 198 -0.30 -7.70 -16.01
CA ASN A 198 -0.84 -8.99 -15.56
C ASN A 198 -1.04 -9.05 -14.03
N ILE A 199 -1.66 -7.99 -13.47
CA ILE A 199 -1.91 -7.86 -12.03
C ILE A 199 -3.41 -8.05 -11.79
N GLN A 200 -3.77 -8.95 -10.87
CA GLN A 200 -5.16 -9.23 -10.53
C GLN A 200 -5.80 -8.08 -9.75
N VAL A 201 -7.08 -7.83 -10.01
CA VAL A 201 -7.88 -6.78 -9.36
C VAL A 201 -8.95 -7.41 -8.48
N ILE A 202 -9.15 -6.85 -7.30
CA ILE A 202 -10.23 -7.22 -6.39
C ILE A 202 -10.87 -5.95 -5.81
N ASN A 203 -12.18 -5.95 -5.65
CA ASN A 203 -12.89 -4.90 -4.92
C ASN A 203 -12.96 -5.23 -3.43
N ILE A 204 -12.85 -4.21 -2.57
CA ILE A 204 -12.93 -4.37 -1.09
C ILE A 204 -14.21 -5.12 -0.68
N GLU A 205 -15.32 -4.93 -1.39
CA GLU A 205 -16.60 -5.58 -1.06
C GLU A 205 -16.61 -7.10 -1.31
N GLU A 206 -15.65 -7.60 -2.09
CA GLU A 206 -15.49 -9.04 -2.38
C GLU A 206 -14.63 -9.77 -1.34
N ILE A 207 -13.95 -9.02 -0.46
CA ILE A 207 -13.11 -9.58 0.61
C ILE A 207 -14.01 -9.99 1.77
N LYS A 208 -14.09 -11.30 2.01
CA LYS A 208 -14.97 -11.92 3.03
C LYS A 208 -14.23 -13.02 3.76
#